data_0c06a5ffeea9e5ba1aa2569b77d76b5e
#
_entry.id   0c06a5ffeea9e5ba1aa2569b77d76b5e
#
_cell.length_a   1.000
_cell.length_b   1.000
_cell.length_c   1.000
_cell.angle_alpha   90.00
_cell.angle_beta   90.00
_cell.angle_gamma   90.00
#
_symmetry.space_group_name_H-M   'P 1'
#
loop_
_entity.id
_entity.type
_entity.pdbx_description
1 polymer ?
#
loop_
_entity_poly.entity_id
_entity_poly.type
_entity_poly.pdbx_seq_one_letter_code
_entity_poly.pdbx_strand_id
1 'polypeptide(L)'
;MRNPVDTAMALVPMVVEQTNRGERSYDIYSRLLKERIIFLTGPVEDHMATLVCAQLLFLEAENPKKEIALYINSPGGVVTAGMGIYDTMQFIKPAVSTLCIGQAASWPEKPPDGW
;
A
#
# COMPACT_ATOMS: atom_id res chain seq x y z
N MET A 1 -9.17 2.28 -29.23
CA MET A 1 -9.00 1.16 -28.28
C MET A 1 -8.33 1.65 -27.01
N ARG A 2 -8.89 1.31 -25.88
CA ARG A 2 -8.28 1.66 -24.61
C ARG A 2 -7.05 0.80 -24.36
N ASN A 3 -6.01 1.39 -23.79
CA ASN A 3 -4.87 0.60 -23.34
C ASN A 3 -5.20 -0.08 -21.99
N PRO A 4 -4.44 -1.09 -21.59
CA PRO A 4 -4.72 -1.81 -20.34
C PRO A 4 -4.73 -0.93 -19.09
N VAL A 5 -3.93 0.12 -19.07
CA VAL A 5 -3.87 1.04 -17.93
C VAL A 5 -5.18 1.80 -17.79
N ASP A 6 -5.70 2.33 -18.89
CA ASP A 6 -6.98 3.05 -18.87
C ASP A 6 -8.12 2.14 -18.44
N THR A 7 -8.12 0.89 -18.91
CA THR A 7 -9.12 -0.09 -18.51
C THR A 7 -9.04 -0.39 -17.02
N ALA A 8 -7.84 -0.59 -16.48
CA ALA A 8 -7.66 -0.86 -15.07
C ALA A 8 -8.12 0.31 -14.20
N MET A 9 -7.79 1.53 -14.60
CA MET A 9 -8.21 2.72 -13.85
C MET A 9 -9.72 2.89 -13.88
N ALA A 10 -10.37 2.55 -15.00
CA ALA A 10 -11.83 2.65 -15.12
C ALA A 10 -12.55 1.67 -14.21
N LEU A 11 -11.87 0.61 -13.75
CA LEU A 11 -12.45 -0.38 -12.85
C LEU A 11 -12.28 -0.04 -11.37
N VAL A 12 -11.52 1.00 -11.04
CA VAL A 12 -11.32 1.40 -9.64
C VAL A 12 -12.55 2.19 -9.18
N PRO A 13 -13.23 1.72 -8.13
CA PRO A 13 -14.40 2.43 -7.61
C PRO A 13 -14.03 3.81 -7.07
N MET A 14 -14.95 4.75 -7.23
CA MET A 14 -14.80 6.10 -6.71
C MET A 14 -15.68 6.26 -5.48
N VAL A 15 -15.18 7.00 -4.50
CA VAL A 15 -15.88 7.34 -3.27
C VAL A 15 -16.08 8.84 -3.21
N VAL A 16 -17.31 9.27 -2.91
CA VAL A 16 -17.63 10.70 -2.78
C VAL A 16 -17.81 11.01 -1.30
N GLU A 17 -17.12 12.03 -0.82
CA GLU A 17 -17.24 12.51 0.55
C GLU A 17 -17.82 13.92 0.59
N GLN A 18 -18.71 14.17 1.54
CA GLN A 18 -19.19 15.52 1.86
C GLN A 18 -18.24 16.13 2.87
N THR A 19 -17.78 17.33 2.57
CA THR A 19 -16.91 18.09 3.47
C THR A 19 -17.48 19.50 3.67
N ASN A 20 -16.93 20.24 4.62
CA ASN A 20 -17.30 21.64 4.82
C ASN A 20 -17.04 22.51 3.60
N ARG A 21 -16.18 22.05 2.70
CA ARG A 21 -15.82 22.76 1.49
C ARG A 21 -16.51 22.21 0.24
N GLY A 22 -17.48 21.30 0.40
CA GLY A 22 -18.20 20.67 -0.68
C GLY A 22 -17.85 19.21 -0.83
N GLU A 23 -18.20 18.64 -1.98
CA GLU A 23 -17.96 17.24 -2.26
C GLU A 23 -16.51 17.03 -2.76
N ARG A 24 -15.91 15.91 -2.34
CA ARG A 24 -14.64 15.46 -2.86
C ARG A 24 -14.75 14.02 -3.32
N SER A 25 -14.17 13.74 -4.48
CA SER A 25 -14.08 12.38 -5.02
C SER A 25 -12.69 11.83 -4.80
N TYR A 26 -12.63 10.58 -4.35
CA TYR A 26 -11.39 9.83 -4.22
C TYR A 26 -11.55 8.49 -4.89
N ASP A 27 -10.49 7.94 -5.48
CA ASP A 27 -10.51 6.51 -5.78
C ASP A 27 -10.46 5.76 -4.44
N ILE A 28 -10.90 4.49 -4.47
CA ILE A 28 -11.02 3.73 -3.21
C ILE A 28 -9.67 3.59 -2.50
N TYR A 29 -8.59 3.42 -3.24
CA TYR A 29 -7.26 3.25 -2.63
C TYR A 29 -6.79 4.54 -1.96
N SER A 30 -6.99 5.68 -2.61
CA SER A 30 -6.65 6.99 -2.04
C SER A 30 -7.47 7.27 -0.78
N ARG A 31 -8.74 6.89 -0.79
CA ARG A 31 -9.59 7.07 0.39
C ARG A 31 -9.12 6.21 1.56
N LEU A 32 -8.76 4.97 1.28
CA LEU A 32 -8.25 4.07 2.31
C LEU A 32 -6.88 4.52 2.82
N LEU A 33 -6.07 5.12 1.97
CA LEU A 33 -4.79 5.68 2.41
C LEU A 33 -4.99 6.76 3.48
N LYS A 34 -6.07 7.53 3.41
CA LYS A 34 -6.39 8.51 4.46
C LYS A 34 -6.64 7.82 5.80
N GLU A 35 -7.08 6.57 5.78
CA GLU A 35 -7.26 5.76 6.98
C GLU A 35 -5.99 4.99 7.35
N ARG A 36 -4.88 5.32 6.71
CA ARG A 36 -3.56 4.71 6.93
C ARG A 36 -3.53 3.23 6.52
N ILE A 37 -4.23 2.91 5.45
CA ILE A 37 -4.28 1.57 4.89
C ILE A 37 -3.63 1.60 3.52
N ILE A 38 -2.63 0.75 3.32
CA ILE A 38 -1.91 0.61 2.06
C ILE A 38 -2.21 -0.76 1.48
N PHE A 39 -2.48 -0.81 0.18
CA PHE A 39 -2.66 -2.07 -0.53
C PHE A 39 -1.45 -2.38 -1.39
N LEU A 40 -0.94 -3.60 -1.25
CA LEU A 40 0.11 -4.14 -2.09
C LEU A 40 -0.51 -5.31 -2.83
N THR A 41 -0.85 -5.10 -4.10
CA THR A 41 -1.52 -6.11 -4.93
C THR A 41 -0.71 -6.36 -6.20
N GLY A 42 -0.74 -7.61 -6.68
CA GLY A 42 -0.01 -8.00 -7.85
C GLY A 42 1.46 -8.32 -7.58
N PRO A 43 2.26 -8.54 -8.64
CA PRO A 43 3.66 -8.90 -8.48
C PRO A 43 4.48 -7.79 -7.83
N VAL A 44 5.44 -8.18 -7.01
CA VAL A 44 6.38 -7.24 -6.40
C VAL A 44 7.48 -6.93 -7.39
N GLU A 45 7.55 -5.67 -7.79
CA GLU A 45 8.55 -5.17 -8.73
C GLU A 45 9.02 -3.79 -8.29
N ASP A 46 10.08 -3.26 -8.90
CA ASP A 46 10.70 -2.02 -8.44
C ASP A 46 9.73 -0.83 -8.39
N HIS A 47 8.94 -0.66 -9.44
CA HIS A 47 7.99 0.47 -9.50
C HIS A 47 6.96 0.38 -8.38
N MET A 48 6.38 -0.79 -8.18
CA MET A 48 5.39 -1.00 -7.13
C MET A 48 6.01 -0.82 -5.74
N ALA A 49 7.22 -1.36 -5.54
CA ALA A 49 7.93 -1.18 -4.27
C ALA A 49 8.18 0.28 -3.97
N THR A 50 8.58 1.06 -4.97
CA THR A 50 8.79 2.50 -4.82
C THR A 50 7.51 3.19 -4.37
N LEU A 51 6.38 2.85 -4.96
CA LEU A 51 5.09 3.45 -4.59
C LEU A 51 4.68 3.09 -3.17
N VAL A 52 4.89 1.84 -2.76
CA VAL A 52 4.57 1.42 -1.39
C VAL A 52 5.46 2.13 -0.39
N CYS A 53 6.75 2.21 -0.66
CA CYS A 53 7.69 2.91 0.22
C CYS A 53 7.35 4.39 0.33
N ALA A 54 6.97 5.03 -0.78
CA ALA A 54 6.57 6.44 -0.77
C ALA A 54 5.33 6.65 0.10
N GLN A 55 4.36 5.75 0.03
CA GLN A 55 3.16 5.84 0.86
C GLN A 55 3.49 5.66 2.34
N LEU A 56 4.38 4.72 2.67
CA LEU A 56 4.82 4.53 4.05
C LEU A 56 5.48 5.80 4.61
N LEU A 57 6.37 6.39 3.84
CA LEU A 57 7.06 7.62 4.24
C LEU A 57 6.10 8.80 4.37
N PHE A 58 5.13 8.89 3.47
CA PHE A 58 4.11 9.92 3.53
C PHE A 58 3.28 9.81 4.82
N LEU A 59 2.85 8.61 5.16
CA LEU A 59 2.06 8.40 6.36
C LEU A 59 2.86 8.63 7.62
N GLU A 60 4.13 8.28 7.62
CA GLU A 60 5.00 8.62 8.75
C GLU A 60 5.09 10.14 8.94
N ALA A 61 5.25 10.88 7.85
CA ALA A 61 5.34 12.33 7.90
C ALA A 61 4.07 12.96 8.46
N GLU A 62 2.91 12.37 8.14
CA GLU A 62 1.63 12.88 8.63
C GLU A 62 1.43 12.64 10.12
N ASN A 63 1.76 11.46 10.59
CA ASN A 63 1.65 11.13 12.00
C ASN A 63 2.61 9.97 12.33
N PRO A 64 3.76 10.26 12.92
CA PRO A 64 4.77 9.23 13.19
C PRO A 64 4.39 8.27 14.32
N LYS A 65 3.29 8.50 15.00
CA LYS A 65 2.88 7.67 16.15
C LYS A 65 1.74 6.72 15.84
N LYS A 66 1.01 6.98 14.76
CA LYS A 66 -0.18 6.20 14.46
C LYS A 66 0.15 4.99 13.59
N GLU A 67 -0.44 3.86 13.91
CA GLU A 67 -0.22 2.60 13.20
C GLU A 67 -0.63 2.68 11.73
N ILE A 68 0.09 1.94 10.89
CA ILE A 68 -0.19 1.79 9.48
C ILE A 68 -0.56 0.32 9.23
N ALA A 69 -1.57 0.09 8.41
CA ALA A 69 -1.96 -1.25 7.99
C ALA A 69 -1.56 -1.49 6.54
N LEU A 70 -0.91 -2.62 6.28
CA LEU A 70 -0.51 -3.01 4.95
C LEU A 70 -1.20 -4.31 4.57
N TYR A 71 -2.09 -4.24 3.58
CA TYR A 71 -2.75 -5.41 3.03
C TYR A 71 -1.98 -5.94 1.84
N ILE A 72 -1.59 -7.20 1.90
CA ILE A 72 -0.76 -7.83 0.88
C ILE A 72 -1.54 -8.93 0.19
N ASN A 73 -1.68 -8.81 -1.12
CA ASN A 73 -2.27 -9.85 -1.96
C ASN A 73 -1.38 -9.97 -3.20
N SER A 74 -0.29 -10.72 -3.05
CA SER A 74 0.75 -10.79 -4.07
C SER A 74 1.33 -12.19 -4.15
N PRO A 75 1.63 -12.67 -5.35
CA PRO A 75 2.36 -13.94 -5.51
C PRO A 75 3.84 -13.82 -5.14
N GLY A 76 4.29 -12.61 -4.79
CA GLY A 76 5.69 -12.31 -4.59
C GLY A 76 6.29 -11.67 -5.83
N GLY A 77 7.58 -11.80 -6.03
CA GLY A 77 8.27 -11.24 -7.18
C GLY A 77 9.73 -10.98 -6.91
N VAL A 78 10.21 -9.80 -7.29
CA VAL A 78 11.63 -9.45 -7.15
C VAL A 78 11.99 -9.33 -5.67
N VAL A 79 12.92 -10.15 -5.22
CA VAL A 79 13.32 -10.23 -3.81
C VAL A 79 13.87 -8.89 -3.32
N THR A 80 14.70 -8.24 -4.11
CA THR A 80 15.28 -6.95 -3.73
C THR A 80 14.22 -5.86 -3.56
N ALA A 81 13.17 -5.88 -4.39
CA ALA A 81 12.06 -4.94 -4.26
C ALA A 81 11.29 -5.20 -2.95
N GLY A 82 11.01 -6.47 -2.64
CA GLY A 82 10.35 -6.84 -1.39
C GLY A 82 11.17 -6.46 -0.17
N MET A 83 12.48 -6.64 -0.23
CA MET A 83 13.39 -6.24 0.84
C MET A 83 13.39 -4.74 1.06
N GLY A 84 13.27 -3.95 -0.01
CA GLY A 84 13.17 -2.51 0.09
C GLY A 84 11.93 -2.08 0.88
N ILE A 85 10.80 -2.73 0.62
CA ILE A 85 9.57 -2.48 1.37
C ILE A 85 9.78 -2.84 2.84
N TYR A 86 10.32 -4.01 3.10
CA TYR A 86 10.59 -4.49 4.45
C TYR A 86 11.50 -3.52 5.22
N ASP A 87 12.59 -3.12 4.59
CA ASP A 87 13.54 -2.20 5.22
C ASP A 87 12.88 -0.86 5.54
N THR A 88 12.03 -0.36 4.66
CA THR A 88 11.30 0.89 4.91
C THR A 88 10.37 0.73 6.11
N MET A 89 9.66 -0.39 6.20
CA MET A 89 8.78 -0.67 7.32
C MET A 89 9.54 -0.71 8.65
N GLN A 90 10.76 -1.21 8.63
CA GLN A 90 11.61 -1.23 9.84
C GLN A 90 12.19 0.13 10.18
N PHE A 91 12.41 0.96 9.16
CA PHE A 91 13.02 2.28 9.34
C PHE A 91 12.04 3.30 9.91
N ILE A 92 10.79 3.28 9.49
CA ILE A 92 9.80 4.28 9.92
C ILE A 92 9.38 4.07 11.37
N LYS A 93 8.94 5.15 12.02
CA LYS A 93 8.52 5.10 13.43
C LYS A 93 7.20 4.40 13.68
N PRO A 94 6.16 4.61 12.85
CA PRO A 94 4.88 3.93 13.08
C PRO A 94 5.01 2.42 13.04
N ALA A 95 4.28 1.74 13.89
CA ALA A 95 4.13 0.30 13.77
C ALA A 95 3.35 -0.02 12.50
N VAL A 96 3.78 -1.04 11.79
CA VAL A 96 3.10 -1.49 10.57
C VAL A 96 2.55 -2.88 10.81
N SER A 97 1.22 -3.01 10.77
CA SER A 97 0.59 -4.32 10.80
C SER A 97 0.38 -4.80 9.37
N THR A 98 0.53 -6.09 9.15
CA THR A 98 0.36 -6.66 7.82
C THR A 98 -0.72 -7.73 7.85
N LEU A 99 -1.49 -7.78 6.77
CA LEU A 99 -2.44 -8.85 6.52
C LEU A 99 -2.16 -9.42 5.14
N CYS A 100 -1.69 -10.66 5.10
CA CYS A 100 -1.43 -11.35 3.85
C CYS A 100 -2.66 -12.14 3.43
N ILE A 101 -3.20 -11.81 2.27
CA ILE A 101 -4.39 -12.44 1.71
C ILE A 101 -3.98 -13.16 0.44
N GLY A 102 -4.52 -14.36 0.22
CA GLY A 102 -4.20 -15.13 -0.97
C GLY A 102 -2.78 -15.66 -0.96
N GLN A 103 -2.07 -15.53 -2.09
CA GLN A 103 -0.71 -16.05 -2.22
C GLN A 103 0.34 -14.99 -1.91
N ALA A 104 1.04 -15.17 -0.81
CA ALA A 104 2.19 -14.35 -0.47
C ALA A 104 3.42 -15.24 -0.22
N ALA A 105 3.51 -16.34 -0.97
CA ALA A 105 4.48 -17.39 -0.70
C ALA A 105 5.94 -16.99 -0.93
N SER A 106 6.18 -16.02 -1.81
CA SER A 106 7.54 -15.58 -2.14
C SER A 106 8.00 -14.39 -1.33
N TRP A 107 7.23 -13.99 -0.34
CA TRP A 107 7.66 -12.92 0.54
C TRP A 107 8.78 -13.37 1.44
N PRO A 108 9.66 -12.46 1.88
CA PRO A 108 10.65 -12.81 2.88
C PRO A 108 9.97 -13.47 4.05
N GLU A 109 10.65 -14.44 4.63
CA GLU A 109 10.15 -15.09 5.82
C GLU A 109 9.61 -14.07 6.78
N LYS A 110 8.50 -14.43 7.39
CA LYS A 110 7.83 -13.60 8.37
C LYS A 110 8.88 -13.00 9.31
N PRO A 111 9.04 -11.69 9.33
CA PRO A 111 10.00 -11.09 10.23
C PRO A 111 9.69 -11.47 11.67
N PRO A 112 10.69 -11.52 12.53
CA PRO A 112 10.47 -11.89 13.90
C PRO A 112 9.38 -11.11 14.58
N ASP A 113 9.25 -9.83 14.23
CA ASP A 113 8.27 -8.97 14.85
C ASP A 113 7.68 -8.02 13.84
N GLY A 114 6.40 -7.70 14.01
CA GLY A 114 5.76 -6.63 13.26
C GLY A 114 5.17 -6.99 11.90
N TRP A 115 5.20 -8.22 11.53
CA TRP A 115 4.49 -8.67 10.33
C TRP A 115 3.16 -9.28 10.71
#